data_1cdf48c3b2a69ea39c1a6b9baa21779d
#
_entry.id   1cdf48c3b2a69ea39c1a6b9baa21779d
#
_cell.length_a   1.000
_cell.length_b   1.000
_cell.length_c   1.000
_cell.angle_alpha   90.00
_cell.angle_beta   90.00
_cell.angle_gamma   90.00
#
_symmetry.space_group_name_H-M   'P 1'
#
loop_
_entity.id
_entity.type
_entity.pdbx_description
1 polymer ?
#
loop_
_entity_poly.entity_id
_entity_poly.type
_entity_poly.pdbx_seq_one_letter_code
_entity_poly.pdbx_strand_id
1 'polypeptide(L)'
;MQSRCKIWKLVVVSLMGLSILLLTSLTVYVIVHYSQISLKSGSTLRVFKAPGFNNRRGVIMILPGGGYSHIGKWNEGYLWVPLFHRLGYTVAVLEYRMPNHDYSIPVSDVSEAMIALRERTEELGYNQNRIGLMGFSAGGHLASTMMVSENDSIRPNFVLLFYPVVSMRKEITHMGTHNNLIGEDASIDLENKLSNELHVSNNNPPVFIAVSKNDSVVNPLNSILLSNEIKQVGRPVSLHVYPGGGHGWGYIRSFPNREQMNTDMINWLDSLNDSLF
;
A
#
# COMPACT_ATOMS: atom_id res chain seq x y z
N MET A 1 29.17 24.38 -40.43
CA MET A 1 27.84 23.94 -39.93
C MET A 1 27.90 22.64 -39.14
N GLN A 2 28.66 21.65 -39.55
CA GLN A 2 28.75 20.34 -38.85
C GLN A 2 29.35 20.38 -37.43
N SER A 3 30.30 21.27 -37.14
CA SER A 3 30.90 21.37 -35.78
C SER A 3 29.93 21.92 -34.71
N ARG A 4 29.09 22.88 -35.07
CA ARG A 4 28.10 23.43 -34.14
C ARG A 4 27.01 22.39 -33.74
N CYS A 5 26.61 21.54 -34.68
CA CYS A 5 25.63 20.48 -34.42
C CYS A 5 26.17 19.40 -33.47
N LYS A 6 27.48 19.07 -33.51
CA LYS A 6 28.12 18.13 -32.60
C LYS A 6 28.21 18.70 -31.16
N ILE A 7 28.56 19.99 -31.04
CA ILE A 7 28.64 20.65 -29.72
C ILE A 7 27.25 20.72 -29.09
N TRP A 8 26.20 21.06 -29.84
CA TRP A 8 24.82 21.07 -29.30
C TRP A 8 24.37 19.68 -28.84
N LYS A 9 24.66 18.62 -29.58
CA LYS A 9 24.34 17.24 -29.16
C LYS A 9 25.08 16.85 -27.86
N LEU A 10 26.34 17.20 -27.72
CA LEU A 10 27.12 16.96 -26.51
C LEU A 10 26.56 17.72 -25.31
N VAL A 11 26.18 18.98 -25.49
CA VAL A 11 25.59 19.81 -24.42
C VAL A 11 24.23 19.25 -23.97
N VAL A 12 23.36 18.85 -24.92
CA VAL A 12 22.05 18.25 -24.61
C VAL A 12 22.22 16.92 -23.87
N VAL A 13 23.13 16.04 -24.32
CA VAL A 13 23.42 14.76 -23.65
C VAL A 13 23.98 14.98 -22.25
N SER A 14 24.88 15.96 -22.08
CA SER A 14 25.43 16.31 -20.76
C SER A 14 24.37 16.88 -19.82
N LEU A 15 23.47 17.74 -20.29
CA LEU A 15 22.37 18.27 -19.50
C LEU A 15 21.34 17.19 -19.12
N MET A 16 21.04 16.28 -20.04
CA MET A 16 20.18 15.12 -19.73
C MET A 16 20.83 14.19 -18.69
N GLY A 17 22.12 13.92 -18.82
CA GLY A 17 22.88 13.13 -17.85
C GLY A 17 22.89 13.77 -16.47
N LEU A 18 23.09 15.10 -16.38
CA LEU A 18 23.06 15.84 -15.12
C LEU A 18 21.67 15.85 -14.48
N SER A 19 20.61 15.99 -15.27
CA SER A 19 19.24 15.95 -14.77
C SER A 19 18.83 14.57 -14.28
N ILE A 20 19.27 13.49 -14.92
CA ILE A 20 19.06 12.10 -14.47
C ILE A 20 19.81 11.86 -13.15
N LEU A 21 21.07 12.31 -13.04
CA LEU A 21 21.85 12.21 -11.79
C LEU A 21 21.22 13.00 -10.64
N LEU A 22 20.71 14.19 -10.89
CA LEU A 22 20.00 15.00 -9.89
C LEU A 22 18.68 14.34 -9.46
N LEU A 23 17.92 13.79 -10.38
CA LEU A 23 16.66 13.09 -10.07
C LEU A 23 16.91 11.79 -9.30
N THR A 24 17.93 11.02 -9.65
CA THR A 24 18.30 9.81 -8.92
C THR A 24 18.85 10.14 -7.54
N SER A 25 19.68 11.18 -7.38
CA SER A 25 20.21 11.60 -6.09
C SER A 25 19.10 12.14 -5.18
N LEU A 26 18.13 12.90 -5.70
CA LEU A 26 16.99 13.38 -4.93
C LEU A 26 16.09 12.22 -4.48
N THR A 27 15.85 11.24 -5.36
CA THR A 27 15.08 10.04 -5.02
C THR A 27 15.75 9.23 -3.91
N VAL A 28 17.07 9.02 -4.03
CA VAL A 28 17.87 8.33 -3.00
C VAL A 28 17.85 9.14 -1.70
N TYR A 29 18.05 10.46 -1.77
CA TYR A 29 17.99 11.33 -0.59
C TYR A 29 16.67 11.20 0.15
N VAL A 30 15.55 11.25 -0.54
CA VAL A 30 14.21 11.11 0.05
C VAL A 30 14.03 9.74 0.71
N ILE A 31 14.51 8.67 0.08
CA ILE A 31 14.36 7.30 0.60
C ILE A 31 15.25 7.05 1.83
N VAL A 32 16.43 7.70 1.94
CA VAL A 32 17.34 7.49 3.08
C VAL A 32 17.09 8.44 4.25
N HIS A 33 16.33 9.52 4.05
CA HIS A 33 16.00 10.48 5.11
C HIS A 33 14.61 10.20 5.66
N TYR A 34 14.53 9.42 6.72
CA TYR A 34 13.31 9.09 7.43
C TYR A 34 13.50 9.23 8.95
N SER A 35 12.41 9.41 9.66
CA SER A 35 12.37 9.18 11.11
C SER A 35 11.87 7.75 11.39
N GLN A 36 12.47 7.11 12.37
CA GLN A 36 12.07 5.78 12.80
C GLN A 36 11.29 5.88 14.09
N ILE A 37 10.10 5.29 14.10
CA ILE A 37 9.30 5.09 15.29
C ILE A 37 9.47 3.63 15.70
N SER A 38 10.09 3.40 16.86
CA SER A 38 10.17 2.07 17.47
C SER A 38 8.87 1.77 18.18
N LEU A 39 8.20 0.70 17.76
CA LEU A 39 6.96 0.25 18.36
C LEU A 39 7.24 -0.69 19.53
N LYS A 40 6.33 -0.75 20.50
CA LYS A 40 6.48 -1.62 21.69
C LYS A 40 6.52 -3.09 21.30
N SER A 41 5.85 -3.45 20.23
CA SER A 41 5.86 -4.79 19.62
C SER A 41 7.24 -5.23 19.12
N GLY A 42 8.18 -4.28 18.90
CA GLY A 42 9.48 -4.53 18.28
C GLY A 42 9.47 -4.40 16.76
N SER A 43 8.33 -4.16 16.13
CA SER A 43 8.24 -3.83 14.71
C SER A 43 8.76 -2.40 14.45
N THR A 44 9.10 -2.11 13.18
CA THR A 44 9.71 -0.83 12.80
C THR A 44 8.81 -0.06 11.86
N LEU A 45 8.45 1.16 12.25
CA LEU A 45 7.73 2.10 11.39
C LEU A 45 8.69 3.19 10.93
N ARG A 46 8.96 3.26 9.61
CA ARG A 46 9.77 4.32 9.00
C ARG A 46 8.87 5.36 8.37
N VAL A 47 9.00 6.60 8.86
CA VAL A 47 8.17 7.72 8.43
C VAL A 47 8.99 8.68 7.58
N PHE A 48 8.53 8.89 6.37
CA PHE A 48 9.06 9.83 5.39
C PHE A 48 8.13 11.03 5.33
N LYS A 49 8.48 12.09 6.05
CA LYS A 49 7.65 13.29 6.13
C LYS A 49 7.63 14.01 4.78
N ALA A 50 6.44 14.38 4.30
CA ALA A 50 6.32 15.15 3.06
C ALA A 50 7.03 16.51 3.19
N PRO A 51 7.79 16.95 2.17
CA PRO A 51 8.48 18.24 2.22
C PRO A 51 7.51 19.42 2.13
N GLY A 52 7.77 20.48 2.92
CA GLY A 52 7.13 21.78 2.80
C GLY A 52 5.70 21.88 3.33
N PHE A 53 5.00 22.94 2.90
CA PHE A 53 3.66 23.30 3.37
C PHE A 53 2.52 22.46 2.80
N ASN A 54 2.79 21.53 1.88
CA ASN A 54 1.80 20.71 1.20
C ASN A 54 1.38 19.45 1.98
N ASN A 55 1.81 19.30 3.22
CA ASN A 55 1.55 18.13 4.07
C ASN A 55 0.09 18.03 4.58
N ARG A 56 -0.87 18.59 3.83
CA ARG A 56 -2.29 18.63 4.23
C ARG A 56 -3.09 17.42 3.80
N ARG A 57 -2.54 16.57 2.91
CA ARG A 57 -3.28 15.42 2.35
C ARG A 57 -3.37 14.22 3.27
N GLY A 58 -2.55 14.15 4.31
CA GLY A 58 -2.57 13.06 5.28
C GLY A 58 -1.33 12.17 5.24
N VAL A 59 -1.46 10.98 5.75
CA VAL A 59 -0.41 9.94 5.72
C VAL A 59 -0.93 8.68 5.04
N ILE A 60 -0.06 8.02 4.28
CA ILE A 60 -0.31 6.68 3.75
C ILE A 60 0.68 5.73 4.44
N MET A 61 0.15 4.80 5.25
CA MET A 61 0.95 3.71 5.79
C MET A 61 0.94 2.54 4.82
N ILE A 62 2.14 2.11 4.41
CA ILE A 62 2.34 1.03 3.46
C ILE A 62 2.67 -0.26 4.20
N LEU A 63 1.95 -1.31 3.85
CA LEU A 63 2.11 -2.67 4.31
C LEU A 63 2.59 -3.52 3.12
N PRO A 64 3.91 -3.76 2.98
CA PRO A 64 4.44 -4.54 1.87
C PRO A 64 3.98 -6.00 1.93
N GLY A 65 3.97 -6.68 0.79
CA GLY A 65 3.73 -8.10 0.70
C GLY A 65 4.97 -8.95 1.06
N GLY A 66 4.90 -10.22 0.70
CA GLY A 66 5.94 -11.21 0.94
C GLY A 66 5.39 -12.52 1.52
N GLY A 67 4.09 -12.79 1.34
CA GLY A 67 3.43 -14.05 1.73
C GLY A 67 3.49 -14.35 3.22
N TYR A 68 3.68 -13.34 4.08
CA TYR A 68 3.95 -13.50 5.51
C TYR A 68 5.21 -14.32 5.84
N SER A 69 6.13 -14.45 4.88
CA SER A 69 7.43 -15.08 5.07
C SER A 69 8.61 -14.08 5.08
N HIS A 70 8.40 -12.93 4.47
CA HIS A 70 9.35 -11.82 4.41
C HIS A 70 8.63 -10.50 4.11
N ILE A 71 9.38 -9.38 4.06
CA ILE A 71 8.86 -8.04 3.73
C ILE A 71 9.45 -7.56 2.42
N GLY A 72 8.62 -7.38 1.39
CA GLY A 72 8.98 -6.82 0.08
C GLY A 72 9.20 -5.30 0.09
N LYS A 73 9.89 -4.76 1.09
CA LYS A 73 9.94 -3.35 1.47
C LYS A 73 10.44 -2.37 0.42
N TRP A 74 11.19 -2.83 -0.57
CA TRP A 74 11.70 -1.94 -1.62
C TRP A 74 10.64 -1.63 -2.66
N ASN A 75 10.21 -2.64 -3.38
CA ASN A 75 9.26 -2.49 -4.48
C ASN A 75 7.83 -2.16 -4.03
N GLU A 76 7.43 -2.72 -2.91
CA GLU A 76 6.10 -2.55 -2.33
C GLU A 76 6.09 -1.62 -1.10
N GLY A 77 7.15 -0.82 -0.95
CA GLY A 77 7.32 0.12 0.14
C GLY A 77 8.04 1.39 -0.28
N TYR A 78 9.36 1.41 -0.15
CA TYR A 78 10.15 2.64 -0.26
C TYR A 78 10.10 3.30 -1.64
N LEU A 79 9.98 2.55 -2.74
CA LEU A 79 9.93 3.12 -4.08
C LEU A 79 8.65 3.94 -4.35
N TRP A 80 7.62 3.83 -3.50
CA TRP A 80 6.40 4.63 -3.58
C TRP A 80 6.56 6.02 -2.93
N VAL A 81 7.54 6.21 -2.04
CA VAL A 81 7.73 7.46 -1.29
C VAL A 81 7.83 8.70 -2.19
N PRO A 82 8.64 8.72 -3.27
CA PRO A 82 8.75 9.90 -4.12
C PRO A 82 7.44 10.28 -4.82
N LEU A 83 6.60 9.30 -5.17
CA LEU A 83 5.30 9.57 -5.78
C LEU A 83 4.37 10.26 -4.78
N PHE A 84 4.19 9.67 -3.61
CA PHE A 84 3.28 10.22 -2.59
C PHE A 84 3.76 11.55 -2.02
N HIS A 85 5.07 11.79 -1.91
CA HIS A 85 5.62 13.09 -1.56
C HIS A 85 5.23 14.18 -2.57
N ARG A 86 5.29 13.89 -3.88
CA ARG A 86 4.81 14.83 -4.91
C ARG A 86 3.31 15.10 -4.81
N LEU A 87 2.53 14.14 -4.33
CA LEU A 87 1.10 14.29 -4.07
C LEU A 87 0.79 14.95 -2.71
N GLY A 88 1.81 15.26 -1.90
CA GLY A 88 1.64 15.93 -0.60
C GLY A 88 1.27 15.01 0.56
N TYR A 89 1.49 13.69 0.43
CA TYR A 89 1.30 12.74 1.52
C TYR A 89 2.61 12.48 2.26
N THR A 90 2.54 12.42 3.58
CA THR A 90 3.55 11.72 4.39
C THR A 90 3.40 10.22 4.15
N VAL A 91 4.53 9.51 4.08
CA VAL A 91 4.53 8.05 3.88
C VAL A 91 5.09 7.38 5.11
N ALA A 92 4.44 6.35 5.59
CA ALA A 92 4.96 5.47 6.63
C ALA A 92 5.07 4.06 6.07
N VAL A 93 6.21 3.39 6.22
CA VAL A 93 6.40 2.00 5.80
C VAL A 93 6.57 1.15 7.04
N LEU A 94 5.68 0.20 7.25
CA LEU A 94 5.73 -0.70 8.39
C LEU A 94 6.45 -2.01 8.01
N GLU A 95 7.53 -2.30 8.71
CA GLU A 95 8.17 -3.61 8.70
C GLU A 95 7.58 -4.44 9.84
N TYR A 96 6.41 -5.02 9.58
CA TYR A 96 5.68 -5.83 10.56
C TYR A 96 6.35 -7.20 10.77
N ARG A 97 6.16 -7.79 11.95
CA ARG A 97 6.70 -9.11 12.27
C ARG A 97 5.98 -10.22 11.53
N MET A 98 6.72 -11.27 11.22
CA MET A 98 6.12 -12.47 10.62
C MET A 98 5.24 -13.18 11.63
N PRO A 99 4.08 -13.70 11.21
CA PRO A 99 3.10 -14.30 12.11
C PRO A 99 3.57 -15.59 12.75
N ASN A 100 4.36 -16.38 12.06
CA ASN A 100 4.74 -17.71 12.53
C ASN A 100 3.53 -18.50 13.04
N HIS A 101 2.47 -18.55 12.22
CA HIS A 101 1.16 -19.20 12.45
C HIS A 101 0.27 -18.50 13.51
N ASP A 102 0.68 -17.32 13.99
CA ASP A 102 -0.13 -16.47 14.88
C ASP A 102 -0.46 -15.14 14.19
N TYR A 103 -1.66 -15.07 13.60
CA TYR A 103 -2.14 -13.89 12.90
C TYR A 103 -2.20 -12.64 13.78
N SER A 104 -2.28 -12.80 15.10
CA SER A 104 -2.37 -11.67 16.03
C SER A 104 -1.09 -10.82 16.05
N ILE A 105 0.06 -11.42 15.72
CA ILE A 105 1.37 -10.74 15.69
C ILE A 105 1.37 -9.57 14.69
N PRO A 106 1.20 -9.77 13.37
CA PRO A 106 1.19 -8.66 12.43
C PRO A 106 -0.01 -7.73 12.61
N VAL A 107 -1.16 -8.23 13.06
CA VAL A 107 -2.33 -7.41 13.38
C VAL A 107 -2.03 -6.43 14.52
N SER A 108 -1.35 -6.90 15.58
CA SER A 108 -0.94 -6.03 16.70
C SER A 108 0.05 -4.95 16.26
N ASP A 109 0.98 -5.28 15.36
CA ASP A 109 1.96 -4.33 14.83
C ASP A 109 1.31 -3.20 14.04
N VAL A 110 0.36 -3.53 13.16
CA VAL A 110 -0.38 -2.50 12.41
C VAL A 110 -1.25 -1.67 13.35
N SER A 111 -1.91 -2.31 14.32
CA SER A 111 -2.74 -1.61 15.30
C SER A 111 -1.94 -0.59 16.09
N GLU A 112 -0.76 -0.98 16.58
CA GLU A 112 0.14 -0.09 17.30
C GLU A 112 0.65 1.05 16.41
N ALA A 113 1.02 0.75 15.16
CA ALA A 113 1.45 1.74 14.20
C ALA A 113 0.35 2.76 13.85
N MET A 114 -0.91 2.32 13.71
CA MET A 114 -2.06 3.20 13.49
C MET A 114 -2.27 4.16 14.66
N ILE A 115 -2.22 3.65 15.90
CA ILE A 115 -2.33 4.47 17.11
C ILE A 115 -1.17 5.48 17.16
N ALA A 116 0.06 5.03 16.95
CA ALA A 116 1.24 5.89 16.95
C ALA A 116 1.17 7.01 15.90
N LEU A 117 0.61 6.75 14.72
CA LEU A 117 0.37 7.78 13.71
C LEU A 117 -0.72 8.76 14.13
N ARG A 118 -1.82 8.30 14.74
CA ARG A 118 -2.88 9.20 15.24
C ARG A 118 -2.42 10.12 16.35
N GLU A 119 -1.55 9.63 17.25
CA GLU A 119 -0.99 10.42 18.35
C GLU A 119 0.04 11.46 17.91
N ARG A 120 0.68 11.28 16.74
CA ARG A 120 1.75 12.15 16.23
C ARG A 120 1.33 13.09 15.10
N THR A 121 0.06 13.34 14.94
CA THR A 121 -0.48 14.17 13.85
C THR A 121 0.07 15.59 13.84
N GLU A 122 0.24 16.21 15.00
CA GLU A 122 0.84 17.54 15.13
C GLU A 122 2.34 17.54 14.76
N GLU A 123 3.10 16.59 15.30
CA GLU A 123 4.54 16.43 15.02
C GLU A 123 4.80 16.20 13.52
N LEU A 124 3.99 15.34 12.92
CA LEU A 124 4.13 14.93 11.53
C LEU A 124 3.40 15.85 10.54
N GLY A 125 2.53 16.73 11.04
CA GLY A 125 1.92 17.83 10.28
C GLY A 125 0.77 17.42 9.37
N TYR A 126 -0.05 16.43 9.73
CA TYR A 126 -1.24 16.03 8.97
C TYR A 126 -2.49 15.87 9.87
N ASN A 127 -3.65 15.76 9.24
CA ASN A 127 -4.91 15.59 9.96
C ASN A 127 -5.08 14.11 10.37
N GLN A 128 -5.43 13.87 11.63
CA GLN A 128 -5.68 12.52 12.18
C GLN A 128 -6.78 11.73 11.46
N ASN A 129 -7.70 12.44 10.79
CA ASN A 129 -8.78 11.85 10.00
C ASN A 129 -8.37 11.56 8.55
N ARG A 130 -7.06 11.62 8.23
CA ARG A 130 -6.51 11.40 6.89
C ARG A 130 -5.39 10.37 6.90
N ILE A 131 -5.65 9.21 7.55
CA ILE A 131 -4.71 8.08 7.58
C ILE A 131 -5.22 6.99 6.66
N GLY A 132 -4.50 6.76 5.56
CA GLY A 132 -4.75 5.67 4.63
C GLY A 132 -3.84 4.47 4.88
N LEU A 133 -4.34 3.28 4.58
CA LEU A 133 -3.53 2.08 4.46
C LEU A 133 -3.35 1.70 2.99
N MET A 134 -2.14 1.31 2.62
CA MET A 134 -1.81 0.74 1.32
C MET A 134 -1.18 -0.62 1.51
N GLY A 135 -1.84 -1.67 1.02
CA GLY A 135 -1.39 -3.04 1.21
C GLY A 135 -1.16 -3.78 -0.11
N PHE A 136 -0.10 -4.59 -0.15
CA PHE A 136 0.31 -5.38 -1.30
C PHE A 136 0.24 -6.88 -0.96
N SER A 137 -0.37 -7.71 -1.82
CA SER A 137 -0.36 -9.17 -1.64
C SER A 137 -0.78 -9.58 -0.22
N ALA A 138 0.05 -10.25 0.56
CA ALA A 138 -0.17 -10.55 1.98
C ALA A 138 -0.34 -9.29 2.84
N GLY A 139 0.39 -8.19 2.55
CA GLY A 139 0.17 -6.89 3.17
C GLY A 139 -1.19 -6.29 2.82
N GLY A 140 -1.77 -6.66 1.67
CA GLY A 140 -3.14 -6.35 1.29
C GLY A 140 -4.17 -7.08 2.15
N HIS A 141 -3.89 -8.33 2.54
CA HIS A 141 -4.68 -9.05 3.54
C HIS A 141 -4.67 -8.30 4.87
N LEU A 142 -3.50 -7.92 5.34
CA LEU A 142 -3.34 -7.20 6.60
C LEU A 142 -4.03 -5.82 6.57
N ALA A 143 -3.94 -5.08 5.45
CA ALA A 143 -4.65 -3.81 5.27
C ALA A 143 -6.17 -3.99 5.26
N SER A 144 -6.68 -5.03 4.58
CA SER A 144 -8.12 -5.32 4.56
C SER A 144 -8.62 -5.84 5.92
N THR A 145 -7.80 -6.51 6.72
CA THR A 145 -8.13 -6.86 8.11
C THR A 145 -8.35 -5.60 8.97
N MET A 146 -7.52 -4.57 8.81
CA MET A 146 -7.76 -3.29 9.49
C MET A 146 -8.98 -2.55 8.94
N MET A 147 -9.24 -2.67 7.64
CA MET A 147 -10.40 -2.06 6.99
C MET A 147 -11.73 -2.53 7.59
N VAL A 148 -11.85 -3.84 7.86
CA VAL A 148 -13.08 -4.44 8.41
C VAL A 148 -13.15 -4.39 9.94
N SER A 149 -12.15 -3.80 10.61
CA SER A 149 -12.13 -3.67 12.06
C SER A 149 -13.27 -2.79 12.56
N GLU A 150 -13.93 -3.21 13.62
CA GLU A 150 -14.93 -2.40 14.33
C GLU A 150 -14.30 -1.32 15.23
N ASN A 151 -13.00 -1.42 15.51
CA ASN A 151 -12.27 -0.46 16.33
C ASN A 151 -11.83 0.76 15.51
N ASP A 152 -12.49 1.89 15.70
CA ASP A 152 -12.22 3.17 15.01
C ASP A 152 -10.79 3.68 15.21
N SER A 153 -10.14 3.35 16.34
CA SER A 153 -8.78 3.80 16.62
C SER A 153 -7.73 3.21 15.67
N ILE A 154 -8.01 2.03 15.12
CA ILE A 154 -7.11 1.33 14.21
C ILE A 154 -7.66 1.23 12.78
N ARG A 155 -8.96 1.52 12.58
CA ARG A 155 -9.56 1.52 11.23
C ARG A 155 -9.02 2.71 10.43
N PRO A 156 -8.52 2.48 9.19
CA PRO A 156 -8.05 3.57 8.32
C PRO A 156 -9.21 4.41 7.80
N ASN A 157 -8.89 5.63 7.33
CA ASN A 157 -9.87 6.52 6.71
C ASN A 157 -10.11 6.20 5.22
N PHE A 158 -9.14 5.56 4.57
CA PHE A 158 -9.23 5.03 3.20
C PHE A 158 -8.21 3.90 3.00
N VAL A 159 -8.42 3.04 2.00
CA VAL A 159 -7.55 1.88 1.76
C VAL A 159 -7.22 1.74 0.28
N LEU A 160 -5.94 1.43 -0.01
CA LEU A 160 -5.46 1.06 -1.33
C LEU A 160 -4.94 -0.38 -1.29
N LEU A 161 -5.48 -1.26 -2.12
CA LEU A 161 -5.14 -2.67 -2.17
C LEU A 161 -4.57 -3.02 -3.54
N PHE A 162 -3.38 -3.61 -3.56
CA PHE A 162 -2.69 -4.00 -4.77
C PHE A 162 -2.54 -5.52 -4.79
N TYR A 163 -3.17 -6.16 -5.78
CA TYR A 163 -3.21 -7.63 -5.92
C TYR A 163 -3.34 -8.37 -4.58
N PRO A 164 -4.31 -7.94 -3.72
CA PRO A 164 -4.36 -8.39 -2.34
C PRO A 164 -4.74 -9.87 -2.24
N VAL A 165 -4.14 -10.58 -1.28
CA VAL A 165 -4.82 -11.70 -0.66
C VAL A 165 -5.95 -11.11 0.19
N VAL A 166 -7.12 -11.72 0.20
CA VAL A 166 -8.30 -11.26 0.95
C VAL A 166 -8.92 -12.41 1.72
N SER A 167 -9.19 -13.50 1.01
CA SER A 167 -9.75 -14.73 1.59
C SER A 167 -8.66 -15.63 2.15
N MET A 168 -8.94 -16.28 3.28
CA MET A 168 -8.14 -17.38 3.81
C MET A 168 -8.75 -18.76 3.49
N ARG A 169 -9.90 -18.81 2.83
CA ARG A 169 -10.52 -20.08 2.37
C ARG A 169 -9.64 -20.74 1.31
N LYS A 170 -9.35 -22.04 1.46
CA LYS A 170 -8.39 -22.80 0.63
C LYS A 170 -8.68 -22.78 -0.87
N GLU A 171 -9.96 -22.62 -1.25
CA GLU A 171 -10.39 -22.59 -2.65
C GLU A 171 -9.97 -21.32 -3.39
N ILE A 172 -9.67 -20.24 -2.66
CA ILE A 172 -9.46 -18.90 -3.22
C ILE A 172 -8.11 -18.32 -2.84
N THR A 173 -7.64 -18.63 -1.63
CA THR A 173 -6.45 -18.03 -1.03
C THR A 173 -5.16 -18.35 -1.79
N HIS A 174 -4.12 -17.56 -1.53
CA HIS A 174 -2.75 -17.98 -1.82
C HIS A 174 -2.25 -18.86 -0.67
N MET A 175 -2.08 -20.16 -0.94
CA MET A 175 -1.77 -21.17 0.09
C MET A 175 -0.48 -20.87 0.89
N GLY A 176 0.54 -20.27 0.25
CA GLY A 176 1.74 -19.84 1.00
C GLY A 176 1.44 -18.78 2.05
N THR A 177 0.57 -17.81 1.73
CA THR A 177 0.12 -16.79 2.70
C THR A 177 -0.72 -17.41 3.82
N HIS A 178 -1.66 -18.28 3.46
CA HIS A 178 -2.49 -19.02 4.42
C HIS A 178 -1.63 -19.81 5.42
N ASN A 179 -0.74 -20.65 4.93
CA ASN A 179 0.07 -21.53 5.76
C ASN A 179 1.00 -20.73 6.70
N ASN A 180 1.61 -19.65 6.20
CA ASN A 180 2.47 -18.80 7.02
C ASN A 180 1.68 -18.04 8.09
N LEU A 181 0.43 -17.64 7.79
CA LEU A 181 -0.39 -16.86 8.71
C LEU A 181 -1.03 -17.71 9.81
N ILE A 182 -1.61 -18.86 9.45
CA ILE A 182 -2.47 -19.67 10.33
C ILE A 182 -2.13 -21.17 10.37
N GLY A 183 -1.14 -21.62 9.61
CA GLY A 183 -0.76 -23.03 9.52
C GLY A 183 -1.57 -23.82 8.48
N GLU A 184 -1.05 -24.98 8.09
CA GLU A 184 -1.69 -25.86 7.08
C GLU A 184 -3.00 -26.47 7.58
N ASP A 185 -3.07 -26.78 8.88
CA ASP A 185 -4.19 -27.46 9.53
C ASP A 185 -5.19 -26.48 10.18
N ALA A 186 -5.20 -25.21 9.71
CA ALA A 186 -6.15 -24.23 10.22
C ALA A 186 -7.60 -24.71 10.06
N SER A 187 -8.42 -24.45 11.09
CA SER A 187 -9.85 -24.78 11.04
C SER A 187 -10.60 -23.87 10.06
N ILE A 188 -11.70 -24.38 9.52
CA ILE A 188 -12.62 -23.61 8.65
C ILE A 188 -13.12 -22.35 9.37
N ASP A 189 -13.35 -22.40 10.67
CA ASP A 189 -13.77 -21.23 11.46
C ASP A 189 -12.68 -20.14 11.49
N LEU A 190 -11.40 -20.53 11.59
CA LEU A 190 -10.30 -19.59 11.55
C LEU A 190 -10.08 -19.03 10.14
N GLU A 191 -10.20 -19.86 9.11
CA GLU A 191 -10.18 -19.43 7.72
C GLU A 191 -11.29 -18.40 7.44
N ASN A 192 -12.53 -18.68 7.86
CA ASN A 192 -13.66 -17.75 7.71
C ASN A 192 -13.46 -16.46 8.52
N LYS A 193 -12.95 -16.56 9.75
CA LYS A 193 -12.65 -15.40 10.59
C LYS A 193 -11.65 -14.44 9.95
N LEU A 194 -10.73 -14.95 9.15
CA LEU A 194 -9.67 -14.17 8.51
C LEU A 194 -9.92 -13.96 7.00
N SER A 195 -11.07 -14.34 6.51
CA SER A 195 -11.54 -14.03 5.15
C SER A 195 -12.27 -12.70 5.16
N ASN A 196 -11.53 -11.62 4.86
CA ASN A 196 -11.99 -10.25 5.07
C ASN A 196 -13.23 -9.87 4.24
N GLU A 197 -13.46 -10.52 3.11
CA GLU A 197 -14.69 -10.34 2.31
C GLU A 197 -15.95 -10.73 3.07
N LEU A 198 -15.86 -11.60 4.07
CA LEU A 198 -17.00 -12.04 4.89
C LEU A 198 -17.36 -11.06 6.02
N HIS A 199 -16.52 -10.06 6.26
CA HIS A 199 -16.64 -9.11 7.36
C HIS A 199 -16.88 -7.67 6.92
N VAL A 200 -17.20 -7.48 5.64
CA VAL A 200 -17.51 -6.17 5.09
C VAL A 200 -18.80 -5.61 5.69
N SER A 201 -18.79 -4.33 6.07
CA SER A 201 -19.92 -3.64 6.68
C SER A 201 -20.08 -2.23 6.14
N ASN A 202 -21.19 -1.56 6.50
CA ASN A 202 -21.43 -0.16 6.12
C ASN A 202 -20.48 0.85 6.81
N ASN A 203 -19.65 0.40 7.75
CA ASN A 203 -18.63 1.21 8.41
C ASN A 203 -17.27 1.20 7.66
N ASN A 204 -17.14 0.39 6.60
CA ASN A 204 -15.90 0.31 5.86
C ASN A 204 -15.54 1.64 5.19
N PRO A 205 -14.25 2.02 5.20
CA PRO A 205 -13.78 3.21 4.49
C PRO A 205 -13.85 3.03 2.97
N PRO A 206 -13.70 4.09 2.18
CA PRO A 206 -13.51 3.99 0.73
C PRO A 206 -12.29 3.14 0.37
N VAL A 207 -12.40 2.36 -0.71
CA VAL A 207 -11.37 1.40 -1.13
C VAL A 207 -11.03 1.56 -2.61
N PHE A 208 -9.73 1.61 -2.90
CA PHE A 208 -9.16 1.43 -4.23
C PHE A 208 -8.53 0.04 -4.34
N ILE A 209 -8.83 -0.70 -5.40
CA ILE A 209 -8.28 -2.04 -5.64
C ILE A 209 -7.68 -2.11 -7.03
N ALA A 210 -6.42 -2.54 -7.13
CA ALA A 210 -5.70 -2.73 -8.38
C ALA A 210 -5.18 -4.17 -8.49
N VAL A 211 -5.53 -4.87 -9.56
CA VAL A 211 -5.13 -6.26 -9.78
C VAL A 211 -4.88 -6.54 -11.26
N SER A 212 -4.01 -7.48 -11.59
CA SER A 212 -3.82 -7.98 -12.96
C SER A 212 -4.75 -9.15 -13.23
N LYS A 213 -5.40 -9.15 -14.41
CA LYS A 213 -6.27 -10.25 -14.85
C LYS A 213 -5.52 -11.59 -14.92
N ASN A 214 -4.23 -11.55 -15.28
CA ASN A 214 -3.36 -12.71 -15.43
C ASN A 214 -2.50 -13.00 -14.19
N ASP A 215 -2.91 -12.57 -12.99
CA ASP A 215 -2.22 -12.91 -11.75
C ASP A 215 -2.37 -14.41 -11.49
N SER A 216 -1.26 -15.14 -11.57
CA SER A 216 -1.19 -16.60 -11.36
C SER A 216 -0.73 -16.99 -9.95
N VAL A 217 -0.41 -16.01 -9.09
CA VAL A 217 0.02 -16.23 -7.70
C VAL A 217 -1.12 -16.01 -6.74
N VAL A 218 -1.77 -14.84 -6.81
CA VAL A 218 -2.98 -14.54 -6.05
C VAL A 218 -4.15 -14.45 -7.02
N ASN A 219 -5.11 -15.35 -6.87
CA ASN A 219 -6.28 -15.39 -7.74
C ASN A 219 -7.01 -14.02 -7.70
N PRO A 220 -7.21 -13.34 -8.85
CA PRO A 220 -7.93 -12.07 -8.93
C PRO A 220 -9.32 -12.08 -8.31
N LEU A 221 -9.89 -13.27 -8.12
CA LEU A 221 -11.17 -13.46 -7.46
C LEU A 221 -11.17 -12.89 -6.02
N ASN A 222 -10.02 -12.86 -5.32
CA ASN A 222 -9.88 -12.17 -4.03
C ASN A 222 -10.34 -10.71 -4.12
N SER A 223 -9.85 -9.97 -5.11
CA SER A 223 -10.19 -8.56 -5.36
C SER A 223 -11.64 -8.38 -5.79
N ILE A 224 -12.15 -9.28 -6.65
CA ILE A 224 -13.51 -9.21 -7.19
C ILE A 224 -14.54 -9.47 -6.09
N LEU A 225 -14.36 -10.50 -5.28
CA LEU A 225 -15.27 -10.81 -4.17
C LEU A 225 -15.33 -9.64 -3.18
N LEU A 226 -14.17 -9.17 -2.71
CA LEU A 226 -14.13 -8.02 -1.78
C LEU A 226 -14.85 -6.80 -2.37
N SER A 227 -14.60 -6.46 -3.63
CA SER A 227 -15.27 -5.34 -4.29
C SER A 227 -16.78 -5.51 -4.35
N ASN A 228 -17.27 -6.73 -4.61
CA ASN A 228 -18.70 -7.02 -4.67
C ASN A 228 -19.36 -6.85 -3.30
N GLU A 229 -18.75 -7.38 -2.23
CA GLU A 229 -19.28 -7.23 -0.87
C GLU A 229 -19.30 -5.75 -0.44
N ILE A 230 -18.26 -4.97 -0.74
CA ILE A 230 -18.24 -3.53 -0.43
C ILE A 230 -19.37 -2.79 -1.17
N LYS A 231 -19.62 -3.13 -2.44
CA LYS A 231 -20.74 -2.55 -3.21
C LYS A 231 -22.10 -2.93 -2.64
N GLN A 232 -22.28 -4.18 -2.19
CA GLN A 232 -23.55 -4.66 -1.63
C GLN A 232 -23.95 -3.89 -0.37
N VAL A 233 -22.98 -3.51 0.47
CA VAL A 233 -23.23 -2.68 1.66
C VAL A 233 -23.28 -1.18 1.35
N GLY A 234 -23.23 -0.79 0.08
CA GLY A 234 -23.35 0.60 -0.36
C GLY A 234 -22.11 1.47 -0.07
N ARG A 235 -20.92 0.88 0.10
CA ARG A 235 -19.71 1.64 0.35
C ARG A 235 -18.91 1.91 -0.92
N PRO A 236 -18.17 3.05 -0.99
CA PRO A 236 -17.39 3.40 -2.15
C PRO A 236 -16.24 2.40 -2.38
N VAL A 237 -16.16 1.84 -3.57
CA VAL A 237 -15.05 1.00 -4.01
C VAL A 237 -14.75 1.23 -5.49
N SER A 238 -13.46 1.36 -5.82
CA SER A 238 -12.96 1.47 -7.19
C SER A 238 -12.07 0.26 -7.49
N LEU A 239 -12.59 -0.68 -8.30
CA LEU A 239 -11.85 -1.87 -8.72
C LEU A 239 -11.29 -1.69 -10.15
N HIS A 240 -9.98 -1.82 -10.29
CA HIS A 240 -9.25 -1.75 -11.54
C HIS A 240 -8.59 -3.10 -11.84
N VAL A 241 -9.05 -3.76 -12.91
CA VAL A 241 -8.51 -5.03 -13.38
C VAL A 241 -7.71 -4.78 -14.65
N TYR A 242 -6.39 -4.78 -14.55
CA TYR A 242 -5.49 -4.55 -15.68
C TYR A 242 -5.28 -5.83 -16.49
N PRO A 243 -5.14 -5.74 -17.82
CA PRO A 243 -5.10 -6.93 -18.69
C PRO A 243 -3.86 -7.80 -18.50
N GLY A 244 -2.74 -7.22 -18.01
CA GLY A 244 -1.47 -7.93 -17.81
C GLY A 244 -0.69 -7.38 -16.63
N GLY A 245 0.44 -8.04 -16.31
CA GLY A 245 1.36 -7.63 -15.24
C GLY A 245 1.68 -8.76 -14.25
N GLY A 246 0.83 -9.78 -14.18
CA GLY A 246 1.00 -10.86 -13.20
C GLY A 246 0.90 -10.37 -11.76
N HIS A 247 1.73 -10.91 -10.87
CA HIS A 247 1.78 -10.59 -9.45
C HIS A 247 3.04 -9.80 -9.07
N GLY A 248 2.98 -9.07 -7.92
CA GLY A 248 4.17 -8.50 -7.29
C GLY A 248 4.82 -7.33 -8.04
N TRP A 249 4.07 -6.67 -8.95
CA TRP A 249 4.64 -5.59 -9.76
C TRP A 249 4.96 -4.31 -8.94
N GLY A 250 4.31 -4.06 -7.80
CA GLY A 250 4.61 -2.93 -6.93
C GLY A 250 4.84 -1.62 -7.70
N TYR A 251 6.00 -0.98 -7.50
CA TYR A 251 6.39 0.23 -8.22
C TYR A 251 7.39 -0.04 -9.37
N ILE A 252 7.39 -1.25 -9.95
CA ILE A 252 8.34 -1.61 -11.02
C ILE A 252 7.98 -0.88 -12.31
N ARG A 253 9.01 -0.33 -12.99
CA ARG A 253 8.84 0.37 -14.28
C ARG A 253 8.36 -0.54 -15.40
N SER A 254 8.65 -1.84 -15.33
CA SER A 254 8.26 -2.84 -16.31
C SER A 254 6.81 -3.29 -16.24
N PHE A 255 6.03 -2.85 -15.24
CA PHE A 255 4.59 -3.12 -15.22
C PHE A 255 3.90 -2.43 -16.40
N PRO A 256 3.29 -3.18 -17.34
CA PRO A 256 2.79 -2.62 -18.61
C PRO A 256 1.72 -1.54 -18.44
N ASN A 257 0.92 -1.64 -17.36
CA ASN A 257 -0.19 -0.73 -17.10
C ASN A 257 0.14 0.33 -16.01
N ARG A 258 1.43 0.56 -15.72
CA ARG A 258 1.89 1.42 -14.64
C ARG A 258 1.36 2.85 -14.73
N GLU A 259 1.38 3.45 -15.92
CA GLU A 259 0.92 4.84 -16.11
C GLU A 259 -0.58 4.96 -15.90
N GLN A 260 -1.35 4.01 -16.45
CA GLN A 260 -2.79 3.95 -16.25
C GLN A 260 -3.12 3.75 -14.76
N MET A 261 -2.50 2.79 -14.11
CA MET A 261 -2.68 2.52 -12.68
C MET A 261 -2.37 3.74 -11.81
N ASN A 262 -1.27 4.45 -12.09
CA ASN A 262 -0.95 5.68 -11.36
C ASN A 262 -2.02 6.75 -11.58
N THR A 263 -2.50 6.93 -12.80
CA THR A 263 -3.57 7.89 -13.14
C THR A 263 -4.86 7.55 -12.40
N ASP A 264 -5.28 6.29 -12.45
CA ASP A 264 -6.50 5.81 -11.78
C ASP A 264 -6.42 6.03 -10.26
N MET A 265 -5.29 5.67 -9.65
CA MET A 265 -5.05 5.85 -8.23
C MET A 265 -5.03 7.33 -7.82
N ILE A 266 -4.35 8.19 -8.59
CA ILE A 266 -4.26 9.62 -8.29
C ILE A 266 -5.64 10.27 -8.39
N ASN A 267 -6.39 10.00 -9.47
CA ASN A 267 -7.74 10.51 -9.65
C ASN A 267 -8.67 10.07 -8.50
N TRP A 268 -8.54 8.81 -8.07
CA TRP A 268 -9.30 8.31 -6.93
C TRP A 268 -8.92 9.03 -5.63
N LEU A 269 -7.63 9.20 -5.34
CA LEU A 269 -7.15 9.95 -4.16
C LEU A 269 -7.59 11.41 -4.18
N ASP A 270 -7.64 12.05 -5.36
CA ASP A 270 -8.13 13.42 -5.52
C ASP A 270 -9.63 13.51 -5.24
N SER A 271 -10.43 12.53 -5.72
CA SER A 271 -11.87 12.48 -5.45
C SER A 271 -12.22 12.34 -3.97
N LEU A 272 -11.36 11.70 -3.17
CA LEU A 272 -11.56 11.61 -1.71
C LEU A 272 -11.38 12.97 -1.03
N ASN A 273 -10.48 13.83 -1.53
CA ASN A 273 -10.26 15.16 -0.95
C ASN A 273 -11.49 16.05 -1.08
N ASP A 274 -12.27 15.89 -2.15
CA ASP A 274 -13.46 16.69 -2.43
C ASP A 274 -14.71 16.19 -1.67
N SER A 275 -14.73 14.90 -1.29
CA SER A 275 -15.94 14.25 -0.74
C SER A 275 -15.89 13.94 0.75
N LEU A 276 -14.70 13.80 1.34
CA LEU A 276 -14.52 13.33 2.72
C LEU A 276 -13.83 14.34 3.63
N PHE A 277 -13.28 15.39 3.11
CA PHE A 277 -12.45 16.37 3.81
C PHE A 277 -12.75 17.81 3.38
#